data_892d047421a385bc0518a128e84e61e6
#
_entry.id   892d047421a385bc0518a128e84e61e6
#
_cell.length_a   1.000
_cell.length_b   1.000
_cell.length_c   1.000
_cell.angle_alpha   90.00
_cell.angle_beta   90.00
_cell.angle_gamma   90.00
#
_symmetry.space_group_name_H-M   'P 1'
#
loop_
_entity.id
_entity.type
_entity.pdbx_description
1 polymer ?
#
loop_
_entity_poly.entity_id
_entity_poly.type
_entity_poly.pdbx_seq_one_letter_code
_entity_poly.pdbx_strand_id
1 'polypeptide(L)'
;MRRRQAGRLGVVFALIGVVVVLVAAAGATLLFGRVELEAAGSGSPMVITVRSGESLSQLADALESEGVIKSAFWFSAYARLRGVHLHAGNYQVDSAMEASEVIDVLEGAPYCPPVSFVIPEGFTVAQIATRVAAIKGLDVTRQEYLDAVAQDSYDAPFLSIRPAGDTSLEGFLFPATYSVPDCASAHQVVQEQLDGFRSNVVPDLPSSGSQAYADVITASIVQAEGVSSSFANISSVVHNRLTIGMNLQIDAIVMYGLHQSGLAMSAADEATDTPYNSYLHPGLPPTPIDNPGLATVQAAVHPASTPYLFYVSACGQTYYSITDAVHEQQVQEYEGKPCS
;
A
#
# COMPACT_ATOMS: atom_id res chain seq x y z
N MET A 1 49.61 -1.68 78.62
CA MET A 1 48.96 -0.95 77.45
C MET A 1 49.31 -1.52 76.06
N ARG A 2 50.44 -2.17 75.81
CA ARG A 2 50.81 -2.64 74.41
C ARG A 2 50.01 -3.81 73.82
N ARG A 3 49.40 -4.69 74.61
CA ARG A 3 48.60 -5.84 74.03
C ARG A 3 47.26 -5.49 73.43
N ARG A 4 46.62 -4.38 73.78
CA ARG A 4 45.34 -3.96 73.21
C ARG A 4 45.45 -3.27 71.81
N GLN A 5 46.63 -2.73 71.47
CA GLN A 5 46.88 -2.11 70.18
C GLN A 5 47.13 -3.14 69.05
N ALA A 6 47.86 -4.27 69.39
CA ALA A 6 48.13 -5.33 68.43
C ALA A 6 46.83 -6.02 67.91
N GLY A 7 45.82 -6.21 68.80
CA GLY A 7 44.54 -6.79 68.38
C GLY A 7 43.70 -5.86 67.47
N ARG A 8 43.76 -4.54 67.68
CA ARG A 8 43.05 -3.57 66.82
C ARG A 8 43.68 -3.46 65.41
N LEU A 9 44.97 -3.56 65.30
CA LEU A 9 45.72 -3.55 64.04
C LEU A 9 45.42 -4.80 63.24
N GLY A 10 45.34 -5.98 63.84
CA GLY A 10 44.94 -7.23 63.16
C GLY A 10 43.50 -7.21 62.62
N VAL A 11 42.55 -6.62 63.35
CA VAL A 11 41.16 -6.45 62.89
C VAL A 11 41.10 -5.48 61.73
N VAL A 12 41.88 -4.40 61.75
CA VAL A 12 41.89 -3.43 60.60
C VAL A 12 42.47 -4.08 59.34
N PHE A 13 43.59 -4.86 59.46
CA PHE A 13 44.13 -5.58 58.31
C PHE A 13 43.15 -6.66 57.76
N ALA A 14 42.42 -7.35 58.62
CA ALA A 14 41.40 -8.32 58.22
C ALA A 14 40.23 -7.64 57.48
N LEU A 15 39.79 -6.48 57.98
CA LEU A 15 38.74 -5.70 57.30
C LEU A 15 39.21 -5.16 55.94
N ILE A 16 40.43 -4.66 55.83
CA ILE A 16 41.04 -4.23 54.57
C ILE A 16 41.14 -5.42 53.61
N GLY A 17 41.57 -6.59 54.08
CA GLY A 17 41.62 -7.81 53.26
C GLY A 17 40.23 -8.21 52.71
N VAL A 18 39.17 -8.16 53.53
CA VAL A 18 37.81 -8.44 53.11
C VAL A 18 37.33 -7.41 52.08
N VAL A 19 37.60 -6.13 52.29
CA VAL A 19 37.23 -5.07 51.33
C VAL A 19 37.95 -5.27 50.00
N VAL A 20 39.23 -5.59 49.99
CA VAL A 20 40.02 -5.86 48.77
C VAL A 20 39.44 -7.07 48.01
N VAL A 21 39.11 -8.15 48.73
CA VAL A 21 38.46 -9.33 48.11
C VAL A 21 37.11 -8.99 47.52
N LEU A 22 36.30 -8.21 48.21
CA LEU A 22 34.97 -7.77 47.70
C LEU A 22 35.12 -6.87 46.50
N VAL A 23 36.07 -5.94 46.48
CA VAL A 23 36.33 -5.08 45.33
C VAL A 23 36.85 -5.88 44.14
N ALA A 24 37.75 -6.84 44.39
CA ALA A 24 38.25 -7.72 43.32
C ALA A 24 37.17 -8.64 42.78
N ALA A 25 36.31 -9.19 43.62
CA ALA A 25 35.15 -9.98 43.21
C ALA A 25 34.13 -9.14 42.41
N ALA A 26 33.82 -7.92 42.86
CA ALA A 26 32.97 -7.00 42.15
C ALA A 26 33.55 -6.61 40.78
N GLY A 27 34.87 -6.33 40.73
CA GLY A 27 35.58 -6.04 39.49
C GLY A 27 35.56 -7.21 38.50
N ALA A 28 35.78 -8.44 38.99
CA ALA A 28 35.70 -9.65 38.18
C ALA A 28 34.27 -9.89 37.64
N THR A 29 33.26 -9.68 38.48
CA THR A 29 31.86 -9.81 38.09
C THR A 29 31.46 -8.79 37.01
N LEU A 30 31.93 -7.53 37.12
CA LEU A 30 31.69 -6.50 36.13
C LEU A 30 32.38 -6.79 34.78
N LEU A 31 33.65 -7.30 34.85
CA LEU A 31 34.39 -7.70 33.64
C LEU A 31 33.74 -8.90 32.95
N PHE A 32 33.30 -9.90 33.72
CA PHE A 32 32.58 -11.06 33.18
C PHE A 32 31.26 -10.66 32.58
N GLY A 33 30.48 -9.84 33.29
CA GLY A 33 29.20 -9.32 32.78
C GLY A 33 29.37 -8.53 31.48
N ARG A 34 30.49 -7.81 31.33
CA ARG A 34 30.77 -7.08 30.07
C ARG A 34 30.99 -8.02 28.89
N VAL A 35 31.70 -9.14 29.09
CA VAL A 35 31.93 -10.15 28.04
C VAL A 35 30.62 -10.86 27.64
N GLU A 36 29.72 -11.09 28.59
CA GLU A 36 28.43 -11.71 28.37
C GLU A 36 27.41 -10.79 27.62
N LEU A 37 27.68 -9.48 27.59
CA LEU A 37 26.87 -8.49 26.86
C LEU A 37 27.38 -8.21 25.44
N GLU A 38 28.54 -8.76 25.06
CA GLU A 38 29.04 -8.71 23.69
C GLU A 38 28.23 -9.62 22.78
N ALA A 39 28.35 -9.42 21.45
CA ALA A 39 27.69 -10.23 20.44
C ALA A 39 27.84 -11.74 20.68
N ALA A 40 26.73 -12.48 20.47
CA ALA A 40 26.71 -13.92 20.72
C ALA A 40 27.29 -14.74 19.54
N GLY A 41 27.25 -14.21 18.33
CA GLY A 41 27.65 -14.91 17.10
C GLY A 41 28.08 -13.99 15.96
N SER A 42 28.17 -14.56 14.76
CA SER A 42 28.56 -13.86 13.53
C SER A 42 27.39 -13.42 12.65
N GLY A 43 26.17 -13.63 13.11
CA GLY A 43 24.97 -13.04 12.62
C GLY A 43 24.24 -13.73 11.44
N SER A 44 22.95 -13.93 11.68
CA SER A 44 21.93 -13.95 10.63
C SER A 44 20.71 -13.25 11.21
N PRO A 45 20.08 -12.32 10.48
CA PRO A 45 18.87 -11.66 10.94
C PRO A 45 17.77 -12.66 11.23
N MET A 46 17.10 -12.51 12.36
CA MET A 46 15.91 -13.28 12.74
C MET A 46 14.85 -12.37 13.33
N VAL A 47 13.61 -12.81 13.29
CA VAL A 47 12.47 -12.06 13.84
C VAL A 47 12.08 -12.67 15.17
N ILE A 48 12.11 -11.87 16.22
CA ILE A 48 11.65 -12.24 17.57
C ILE A 48 10.31 -11.55 17.81
N THR A 49 9.33 -12.30 18.34
CA THR A 49 8.02 -11.77 18.70
C THR A 49 7.96 -11.50 20.20
N VAL A 50 7.75 -10.24 20.57
CA VAL A 50 7.43 -9.82 21.95
C VAL A 50 5.91 -9.85 22.12
N ARG A 51 5.41 -10.70 23.03
CA ARG A 51 3.97 -10.84 23.25
C ARG A 51 3.44 -9.77 24.20
N SER A 52 2.16 -9.43 24.08
CA SER A 52 1.53 -8.51 25.04
C SER A 52 1.59 -9.07 26.47
N GLY A 53 2.13 -8.28 27.40
CA GLY A 53 2.32 -8.69 28.81
C GLY A 53 3.52 -9.62 29.05
N GLU A 54 4.37 -9.88 28.07
CA GLU A 54 5.58 -10.65 28.24
C GLU A 54 6.59 -9.91 29.14
N SER A 55 7.16 -10.63 30.10
CA SER A 55 8.17 -10.05 30.99
C SER A 55 9.53 -10.00 30.35
N LEU A 56 10.35 -9.01 30.75
CA LEU A 56 11.73 -8.88 30.29
C LEU A 56 12.56 -10.17 30.50
N SER A 57 12.33 -10.92 31.58
CA SER A 57 13.02 -12.18 31.83
C SER A 57 12.61 -13.28 30.86
N GLN A 58 11.32 -13.40 30.53
CA GLN A 58 10.84 -14.38 29.55
C GLN A 58 11.39 -14.09 28.15
N LEU A 59 11.39 -12.80 27.75
CA LEU A 59 12.01 -12.38 26.51
C LEU A 59 13.52 -12.68 26.48
N ALA A 60 14.23 -12.40 27.58
CA ALA A 60 15.67 -12.69 27.68
C ALA A 60 15.97 -14.19 27.56
N ASP A 61 15.17 -15.04 28.20
CA ASP A 61 15.28 -16.49 28.07
C ASP A 61 15.06 -16.95 26.62
N ALA A 62 14.09 -16.36 25.91
CA ALA A 62 13.86 -16.62 24.49
C ALA A 62 15.05 -16.17 23.63
N LEU A 63 15.57 -14.95 23.83
CA LEU A 63 16.73 -14.42 23.09
C LEU A 63 18.00 -15.28 23.31
N GLU A 64 18.23 -15.81 24.52
CA GLU A 64 19.32 -16.72 24.82
C GLU A 64 19.12 -18.06 24.10
N SER A 65 17.91 -18.64 24.16
CA SER A 65 17.58 -19.93 23.52
C SER A 65 17.72 -19.88 21.99
N GLU A 66 17.45 -18.74 21.38
CA GLU A 66 17.60 -18.50 19.94
C GLU A 66 19.05 -18.07 19.57
N GLY A 67 19.93 -17.91 20.56
CA GLY A 67 21.33 -17.56 20.33
C GLY A 67 21.58 -16.11 19.93
N VAL A 68 20.64 -15.21 20.20
CA VAL A 68 20.76 -13.76 19.95
C VAL A 68 21.68 -13.12 21.00
N ILE A 69 21.57 -13.56 22.24
CA ILE A 69 22.38 -13.09 23.36
C ILE A 69 23.08 -14.27 24.07
N LYS A 70 24.18 -13.99 24.74
CA LYS A 70 24.96 -15.01 25.48
C LYS A 70 24.33 -15.41 26.80
N SER A 71 23.66 -14.48 27.50
CA SER A 71 23.14 -14.70 28.86
C SER A 71 21.90 -13.86 29.14
N ALA A 72 20.79 -14.55 29.39
CA ALA A 72 19.51 -13.95 29.78
C ALA A 72 19.63 -13.18 31.11
N PHE A 73 20.43 -13.70 32.04
CA PHE A 73 20.65 -13.04 33.33
C PHE A 73 21.30 -11.65 33.16
N TRP A 74 22.46 -11.60 32.48
CA TRP A 74 23.18 -10.35 32.28
C TRP A 74 22.41 -9.36 31.39
N PHE A 75 21.75 -9.84 30.35
CA PHE A 75 20.88 -9.03 29.50
C PHE A 75 19.74 -8.40 30.32
N SER A 76 19.02 -9.21 31.11
CA SER A 76 17.91 -8.72 31.95
C SER A 76 18.39 -7.71 33.00
N ALA A 77 19.58 -7.94 33.61
CA ALA A 77 20.16 -7.01 34.56
C ALA A 77 20.51 -5.66 33.90
N TYR A 78 21.12 -5.71 32.73
CA TYR A 78 21.51 -4.52 31.96
C TYR A 78 20.26 -3.74 31.45
N ALA A 79 19.26 -4.44 30.88
CA ALA A 79 18.04 -3.84 30.42
C ALA A 79 17.23 -3.15 31.54
N ARG A 80 17.18 -3.77 32.77
CA ARG A 80 16.57 -3.12 33.93
C ARG A 80 17.34 -1.87 34.38
N LEU A 81 18.65 -1.87 34.28
CA LEU A 81 19.49 -0.70 34.62
C LEU A 81 19.23 0.46 33.63
N ARG A 82 18.97 0.15 32.34
CA ARG A 82 18.63 1.13 31.33
C ARG A 82 17.15 1.60 31.42
N GLY A 83 16.31 0.91 32.18
CA GLY A 83 14.89 1.24 32.31
C GLY A 83 14.09 0.89 31.06
N VAL A 84 14.44 -0.18 30.37
CA VAL A 84 13.83 -0.62 29.11
C VAL A 84 12.34 -0.88 29.26
N HIS A 85 11.55 -0.34 28.35
CA HIS A 85 10.13 -0.58 28.21
C HIS A 85 9.86 -1.39 26.95
N LEU A 86 9.36 -2.62 27.13
CA LEU A 86 9.02 -3.50 26.02
C LEU A 86 7.66 -3.13 25.42
N HIS A 87 7.60 -3.07 24.10
CA HIS A 87 6.36 -2.99 23.36
C HIS A 87 6.10 -4.33 22.66
N ALA A 88 4.84 -4.78 22.65
CA ALA A 88 4.48 -5.97 21.91
C ALA A 88 4.64 -5.74 20.40
N GLY A 89 5.20 -6.72 19.70
CA GLY A 89 5.46 -6.63 18.25
C GLY A 89 6.55 -7.58 17.80
N ASN A 90 6.82 -7.57 16.51
CA ASN A 90 7.94 -8.29 15.92
C ASN A 90 9.18 -7.39 15.89
N TYR A 91 10.35 -7.94 16.14
CA TYR A 91 11.62 -7.20 16.14
C TYR A 91 12.66 -7.99 15.36
N GLN A 92 13.33 -7.35 14.44
CA GLN A 92 14.43 -7.98 13.72
C GLN A 92 15.73 -7.78 14.50
N VAL A 93 16.28 -8.88 14.99
CA VAL A 93 17.54 -8.92 15.74
C VAL A 93 18.53 -9.86 15.06
N ASP A 94 19.80 -9.78 15.49
CA ASP A 94 20.88 -10.56 14.91
C ASP A 94 21.83 -10.98 16.01
N SER A 95 22.38 -12.20 15.96
CA SER A 95 23.36 -12.69 16.93
C SER A 95 24.71 -11.97 16.87
N ALA A 96 24.97 -11.14 15.86
CA ALA A 96 26.14 -10.24 15.80
C ALA A 96 25.92 -8.93 16.55
N MET A 97 24.70 -8.64 17.03
CA MET A 97 24.40 -7.46 17.84
C MET A 97 24.90 -7.63 19.27
N GLU A 98 25.44 -6.55 19.83
CA GLU A 98 25.66 -6.47 21.27
C GLU A 98 24.33 -6.30 22.02
N ALA A 99 24.29 -6.64 23.31
CA ALA A 99 23.08 -6.50 24.13
C ALA A 99 22.51 -5.08 24.14
N SER A 100 23.34 -4.04 23.99
CA SER A 100 22.92 -2.64 23.87
C SER A 100 22.15 -2.39 22.58
N GLU A 101 22.58 -2.96 21.46
CA GLU A 101 21.95 -2.83 20.15
C GLU A 101 20.63 -3.60 20.10
N VAL A 102 20.59 -4.81 20.69
CA VAL A 102 19.34 -5.57 20.84
C VAL A 102 18.30 -4.77 21.64
N ILE A 103 18.73 -4.11 22.74
CA ILE A 103 17.85 -3.24 23.53
C ILE A 103 17.34 -2.06 22.68
N ASP A 104 18.22 -1.39 21.94
CA ASP A 104 17.85 -0.24 21.11
C ASP A 104 16.82 -0.64 20.03
N VAL A 105 16.93 -1.85 19.46
CA VAL A 105 15.95 -2.43 18.56
C VAL A 105 14.62 -2.69 19.27
N LEU A 106 14.64 -3.27 20.49
CA LEU A 106 13.42 -3.59 21.25
C LEU A 106 12.68 -2.36 21.79
N GLU A 107 13.36 -1.24 21.98
CA GLU A 107 12.78 0.07 22.34
C GLU A 107 12.30 0.84 21.09
N GLY A 108 12.72 0.42 19.89
CA GLY A 108 12.32 1.01 18.63
C GLY A 108 10.91 0.59 18.17
N ALA A 109 10.57 0.99 16.95
CA ALA A 109 9.34 0.54 16.32
C ALA A 109 9.42 -0.96 15.96
N PRO A 110 8.32 -1.71 16.11
CA PRO A 110 8.27 -3.10 15.67
C PRO A 110 8.66 -3.26 14.20
N TYR A 111 9.31 -4.36 13.88
CA TYR A 111 9.65 -4.73 12.51
C TYR A 111 8.41 -5.20 11.77
N CYS A 112 8.16 -4.58 10.66
CA CYS A 112 7.05 -4.89 9.77
C CYS A 112 7.64 -5.38 8.43
N PRO A 113 7.67 -6.68 8.17
CA PRO A 113 8.17 -7.21 6.90
C PRO A 113 7.36 -6.69 5.72
N PRO A 114 7.99 -6.50 4.54
CA PRO A 114 7.28 -6.04 3.36
C PRO A 114 6.33 -7.12 2.82
N VAL A 115 5.12 -6.70 2.46
CA VAL A 115 4.13 -7.49 1.74
C VAL A 115 3.97 -6.90 0.35
N SER A 116 4.18 -7.74 -0.68
CA SER A 116 4.03 -7.32 -2.09
C SER A 116 2.73 -7.81 -2.68
N PHE A 117 2.04 -6.95 -3.43
CA PHE A 117 0.78 -7.27 -4.10
C PHE A 117 0.59 -6.46 -5.37
N VAL A 118 -0.31 -6.93 -6.23
CA VAL A 118 -0.64 -6.28 -7.50
C VAL A 118 -2.06 -5.74 -7.45
N ILE A 119 -2.24 -4.49 -7.84
CA ILE A 119 -3.52 -3.88 -8.20
C ILE A 119 -3.59 -3.82 -9.72
N PRO A 120 -4.50 -4.58 -10.35
CA PRO A 120 -4.68 -4.56 -11.81
C PRO A 120 -5.26 -3.22 -12.31
N GLU A 121 -4.97 -2.91 -13.57
CA GLU A 121 -5.62 -1.81 -14.29
C GLU A 121 -7.13 -2.05 -14.43
N GLY A 122 -7.91 -0.99 -14.44
CA GLY A 122 -9.35 -1.04 -14.60
C GLY A 122 -10.12 -1.52 -13.36
N PHE A 123 -9.48 -1.69 -12.21
CA PHE A 123 -10.20 -1.97 -10.97
C PHE A 123 -10.85 -0.71 -10.43
N THR A 124 -12.13 -0.82 -10.05
CA THR A 124 -12.82 0.22 -9.28
C THR A 124 -12.29 0.27 -7.83
N VAL A 125 -12.51 1.37 -7.13
CA VAL A 125 -12.23 1.50 -5.68
C VAL A 125 -12.80 0.31 -4.88
N ALA A 126 -14.03 -0.12 -5.20
CA ALA A 126 -14.68 -1.25 -4.53
C ALA A 126 -13.98 -2.59 -4.79
N GLN A 127 -13.47 -2.80 -5.99
CA GLN A 127 -12.70 -3.99 -6.37
C GLN A 127 -11.30 -3.95 -5.73
N ILE A 128 -10.65 -2.78 -5.70
CA ILE A 128 -9.37 -2.60 -5.01
C ILE A 128 -9.53 -2.91 -3.52
N ALA A 129 -10.56 -2.37 -2.85
CA ALA A 129 -10.84 -2.65 -1.45
C ALA A 129 -10.98 -4.16 -1.16
N THR A 130 -11.68 -4.88 -2.04
CA THR A 130 -11.82 -6.34 -1.95
C THR A 130 -10.50 -7.06 -2.18
N ARG A 131 -9.69 -6.58 -3.13
CA ARG A 131 -8.37 -7.11 -3.43
C ARG A 131 -7.40 -6.92 -2.27
N VAL A 132 -7.35 -5.71 -1.69
CA VAL A 132 -6.48 -5.37 -0.55
C VAL A 132 -6.83 -6.24 0.66
N ALA A 133 -8.11 -6.39 0.99
CA ALA A 133 -8.56 -7.22 2.11
C ALA A 133 -8.24 -8.73 1.94
N ALA A 134 -7.95 -9.19 0.72
CA ALA A 134 -7.58 -10.57 0.45
C ALA A 134 -6.06 -10.82 0.48
N ILE A 135 -5.24 -9.79 0.75
CA ILE A 135 -3.78 -9.92 0.76
C ILE A 135 -3.33 -10.57 2.06
N LYS A 136 -2.66 -11.73 1.92
CA LYS A 136 -2.09 -12.43 3.08
C LYS A 136 -0.93 -11.63 3.67
N GLY A 137 -0.96 -11.43 4.97
CA GLY A 137 0.07 -10.72 5.71
C GLY A 137 -0.15 -9.20 5.80
N LEU A 138 -1.18 -8.65 5.17
CA LEU A 138 -1.61 -7.27 5.36
C LEU A 138 -2.91 -7.27 6.17
N ASP A 139 -2.91 -6.61 7.33
CA ASP A 139 -4.08 -6.55 8.23
C ASP A 139 -4.93 -5.31 7.93
N VAL A 140 -5.50 -5.27 6.72
CA VAL A 140 -6.39 -4.20 6.24
C VAL A 140 -7.69 -4.83 5.77
N THR A 141 -8.78 -4.52 6.45
CA THR A 141 -10.11 -4.97 6.04
C THR A 141 -10.64 -4.13 4.87
N ARG A 142 -11.61 -4.70 4.14
CA ARG A 142 -12.30 -3.98 3.06
C ARG A 142 -12.93 -2.67 3.53
N GLN A 143 -13.52 -2.67 4.73
CA GLN A 143 -14.17 -1.47 5.27
C GLN A 143 -13.16 -0.40 5.65
N GLU A 144 -12.05 -0.77 6.31
CA GLU A 144 -10.98 0.19 6.64
C GLU A 144 -10.38 0.82 5.40
N TYR A 145 -10.22 0.05 4.31
CA TYR A 145 -9.75 0.61 3.04
C TYR A 145 -10.75 1.61 2.45
N LEU A 146 -12.05 1.29 2.44
CA LEU A 146 -13.10 2.20 1.95
C LEU A 146 -13.22 3.46 2.83
N ASP A 147 -13.10 3.32 4.15
CA ASP A 147 -13.11 4.44 5.08
C ASP A 147 -11.88 5.34 4.86
N ALA A 148 -10.72 4.75 4.56
CA ALA A 148 -9.52 5.50 4.20
C ALA A 148 -9.71 6.26 2.89
N VAL A 149 -10.25 5.62 1.84
CA VAL A 149 -10.54 6.27 0.55
C VAL A 149 -11.51 7.44 0.70
N ALA A 150 -12.45 7.37 1.64
CA ALA A 150 -13.41 8.45 1.91
C ALA A 150 -12.81 9.65 2.67
N GLN A 151 -11.57 9.53 3.17
CA GLN A 151 -10.87 10.64 3.83
C GLN A 151 -10.23 11.57 2.80
N ASP A 152 -10.18 12.88 3.10
CA ASP A 152 -9.59 13.90 2.21
C ASP A 152 -8.28 14.48 2.80
N SER A 153 -7.46 13.63 3.44
CA SER A 153 -6.26 14.05 4.17
C SER A 153 -4.98 13.43 3.62
N TYR A 154 -4.85 13.39 2.28
CA TYR A 154 -3.69 12.83 1.59
C TYR A 154 -2.69 13.90 1.15
N ASP A 155 -1.40 13.56 1.13
CA ASP A 155 -0.39 14.38 0.45
C ASP A 155 -0.49 14.16 -1.07
N ALA A 156 -1.54 14.71 -1.67
CA ALA A 156 -1.87 14.56 -3.09
C ALA A 156 -2.41 15.89 -3.68
N PRO A 157 -1.56 16.92 -3.84
CA PRO A 157 -2.00 18.24 -4.34
C PRO A 157 -2.67 18.20 -5.72
N PHE A 158 -2.33 17.19 -6.55
CA PHE A 158 -2.93 16.98 -7.87
C PHE A 158 -4.43 16.65 -7.80
N LEU A 159 -4.95 16.19 -6.68
CA LEU A 159 -6.40 15.97 -6.50
C LEU A 159 -7.22 17.27 -6.61
N SER A 160 -6.57 18.42 -6.57
CA SER A 160 -7.20 19.73 -6.84
C SER A 160 -7.74 19.88 -8.26
N ILE A 161 -7.44 18.95 -9.19
CA ILE A 161 -8.05 18.92 -10.53
C ILE A 161 -9.52 18.48 -10.49
N ARG A 162 -9.93 17.80 -9.41
CA ARG A 162 -11.34 17.39 -9.21
C ARG A 162 -12.25 18.61 -9.09
N PRO A 163 -13.51 18.53 -9.56
CA PRO A 163 -14.51 19.56 -9.32
C PRO A 163 -14.70 19.85 -7.83
N ALA A 164 -15.05 21.10 -7.50
CA ALA A 164 -15.32 21.47 -6.12
C ALA A 164 -16.43 20.61 -5.51
N GLY A 165 -16.16 19.96 -4.37
CA GLY A 165 -17.09 19.07 -3.69
C GLY A 165 -16.99 17.60 -4.12
N ASP A 166 -16.21 17.26 -5.13
CA ASP A 166 -15.89 15.88 -5.46
C ASP A 166 -14.78 15.36 -4.55
N THR A 167 -15.07 14.33 -3.75
CA THR A 167 -14.14 13.66 -2.85
C THR A 167 -13.75 12.27 -3.33
N SER A 168 -14.24 11.84 -4.51
CA SER A 168 -13.94 10.52 -5.06
C SER A 168 -12.45 10.36 -5.38
N LEU A 169 -11.86 9.23 -4.99
CA LEU A 169 -10.54 8.81 -5.43
C LEU A 169 -10.60 7.83 -6.63
N GLU A 170 -11.79 7.57 -7.18
CA GLU A 170 -11.91 6.77 -8.40
C GLU A 170 -11.13 7.43 -9.54
N GLY A 171 -10.30 6.65 -10.21
CA GLY A 171 -9.42 7.12 -11.28
C GLY A 171 -8.03 7.57 -10.81
N PHE A 172 -7.78 7.69 -9.49
CA PHE A 172 -6.54 8.21 -8.92
C PHE A 172 -5.70 7.16 -8.17
N LEU A 173 -6.23 5.97 -7.95
CA LEU A 173 -5.53 4.88 -7.26
C LEU A 173 -4.74 4.05 -8.29
N PHE A 174 -3.52 4.48 -8.60
CA PHE A 174 -2.75 3.95 -9.72
C PHE A 174 -2.58 2.42 -9.66
N PRO A 175 -2.83 1.69 -10.75
CA PRO A 175 -2.61 0.25 -10.82
C PRO A 175 -1.11 -0.07 -10.95
N ALA A 176 -0.58 -0.86 -10.01
CA ALA A 176 0.84 -1.24 -9.99
C ALA A 176 1.08 -2.46 -9.09
N THR A 177 2.34 -2.88 -9.03
CA THR A 177 2.84 -3.75 -7.97
C THR A 177 3.33 -2.86 -6.83
N TYR A 178 2.77 -3.07 -5.64
CA TYR A 178 3.10 -2.35 -4.41
C TYR A 178 3.85 -3.24 -3.44
N SER A 179 4.70 -2.64 -2.63
CA SER A 179 5.35 -3.29 -1.50
C SER A 179 5.23 -2.38 -0.29
N VAL A 180 4.43 -2.78 0.69
CA VAL A 180 4.17 -2.03 1.92
C VAL A 180 4.56 -2.87 3.13
N PRO A 181 4.88 -2.27 4.29
CA PRO A 181 5.00 -3.02 5.54
C PRO A 181 3.72 -3.80 5.85
N ASP A 182 3.81 -5.00 6.43
CA ASP A 182 2.64 -5.81 6.82
C ASP A 182 1.74 -5.13 7.85
N CYS A 183 2.31 -4.20 8.64
CA CYS A 183 1.62 -3.35 9.60
C CYS A 183 1.10 -2.03 8.98
N ALA A 184 1.16 -1.86 7.65
CA ALA A 184 0.68 -0.64 7.01
C ALA A 184 -0.82 -0.46 7.23
N SER A 185 -1.22 0.75 7.60
CA SER A 185 -2.62 1.12 7.69
C SER A 185 -3.27 1.24 6.30
N ALA A 186 -4.59 1.15 6.23
CA ALA A 186 -5.34 1.39 5.01
C ALA A 186 -4.99 2.76 4.38
N HIS A 187 -4.82 3.80 5.20
CA HIS A 187 -4.42 5.14 4.75
C HIS A 187 -3.05 5.13 4.05
N GLN A 188 -2.06 4.39 4.59
CA GLN A 188 -0.75 4.26 3.95
C GLN A 188 -0.84 3.53 2.61
N VAL A 189 -1.66 2.48 2.51
CA VAL A 189 -1.88 1.76 1.25
C VAL A 189 -2.49 2.68 0.19
N VAL A 190 -3.47 3.51 0.55
CA VAL A 190 -4.09 4.50 -0.36
C VAL A 190 -3.06 5.57 -0.75
N GLN A 191 -2.25 6.08 0.20
CA GLN A 191 -1.22 7.07 -0.10
C GLN A 191 -0.20 6.55 -1.11
N GLU A 192 0.26 5.30 -0.97
CA GLU A 192 1.17 4.67 -1.94
C GLU A 192 0.57 4.61 -3.35
N GLN A 193 -0.74 4.35 -3.48
CA GLN A 193 -1.43 4.35 -4.77
C GLN A 193 -1.55 5.76 -5.36
N LEU A 194 -1.80 6.77 -4.54
CA LEU A 194 -1.79 8.18 -4.94
C LEU A 194 -0.38 8.65 -5.33
N ASP A 195 0.66 8.20 -4.64
CA ASP A 195 2.05 8.47 -5.01
C ASP A 195 2.43 7.81 -6.33
N GLY A 196 1.90 6.62 -6.58
CA GLY A 196 1.96 5.96 -7.88
C GLY A 196 1.34 6.80 -9.00
N PHE A 197 0.16 7.34 -8.77
CA PHE A 197 -0.50 8.26 -9.71
C PHE A 197 0.31 9.54 -9.94
N ARG A 198 0.78 10.16 -8.87
CA ARG A 198 1.64 11.35 -8.93
C ARG A 198 2.86 11.11 -9.81
N SER A 199 3.52 9.99 -9.64
CA SER A 199 4.79 9.70 -10.30
C SER A 199 4.63 9.29 -11.77
N ASN A 200 3.55 8.57 -12.10
CA ASN A 200 3.38 7.97 -13.42
C ASN A 200 2.40 8.76 -14.32
N VAL A 201 1.38 9.39 -13.76
CA VAL A 201 0.29 9.99 -14.52
C VAL A 201 0.37 11.51 -14.57
N VAL A 202 0.62 12.16 -13.43
CA VAL A 202 0.65 13.64 -13.36
C VAL A 202 1.59 14.31 -14.37
N PRO A 203 2.78 13.75 -14.70
CA PRO A 203 3.65 14.37 -15.71
C PRO A 203 3.06 14.42 -17.13
N ASP A 204 2.14 13.52 -17.45
CA ASP A 204 1.52 13.44 -18.77
C ASP A 204 0.23 14.30 -18.86
N LEU A 205 -0.34 14.72 -17.72
CA LEU A 205 -1.57 15.48 -17.70
C LEU A 205 -1.37 16.95 -18.11
N PRO A 206 -2.36 17.56 -18.79
CA PRO A 206 -2.30 18.96 -19.15
C PRO A 206 -2.36 19.89 -17.92
N SER A 207 -1.81 21.10 -18.06
CA SER A 207 -1.79 22.09 -16.97
C SER A 207 -3.17 22.63 -16.58
N SER A 208 -4.18 22.50 -17.45
CA SER A 208 -5.57 22.87 -17.14
C SER A 208 -6.21 21.80 -16.26
N GLY A 209 -6.57 22.13 -15.01
CA GLY A 209 -7.17 21.17 -14.09
C GLY A 209 -8.45 20.53 -14.61
N SER A 210 -9.34 21.30 -15.24
CA SER A 210 -10.59 20.74 -15.82
C SER A 210 -10.33 19.80 -17.00
N GLN A 211 -9.32 20.08 -17.82
CA GLN A 211 -8.94 19.20 -18.92
C GLN A 211 -8.26 17.94 -18.36
N ALA A 212 -7.36 18.09 -17.41
CA ALA A 212 -6.69 16.96 -16.76
C ALA A 212 -7.71 15.98 -16.13
N TYR A 213 -8.74 16.51 -15.47
CA TYR A 213 -9.80 15.67 -14.91
C TYR A 213 -10.63 14.99 -16.00
N ALA A 214 -10.97 15.69 -17.07
CA ALA A 214 -11.67 15.12 -18.23
C ALA A 214 -10.85 14.00 -18.89
N ASP A 215 -9.53 14.16 -18.96
CA ASP A 215 -8.63 13.13 -19.50
C ASP A 215 -8.56 11.90 -18.60
N VAL A 216 -8.56 12.06 -17.26
CA VAL A 216 -8.64 10.91 -16.33
C VAL A 216 -9.98 10.18 -16.48
N ILE A 217 -11.10 10.90 -16.61
CA ILE A 217 -12.41 10.27 -16.87
C ILE A 217 -12.36 9.53 -18.21
N THR A 218 -11.87 10.15 -19.27
CA THR A 218 -11.75 9.53 -20.59
C THR A 218 -10.86 8.28 -20.55
N ALA A 219 -9.73 8.34 -19.80
CA ALA A 219 -8.84 7.21 -19.63
C ALA A 219 -9.53 6.01 -18.97
N SER A 220 -10.36 6.25 -17.95
CA SER A 220 -11.12 5.18 -17.27
C SER A 220 -12.16 4.55 -18.22
N ILE A 221 -12.80 5.34 -19.08
CA ILE A 221 -13.72 4.83 -20.11
C ILE A 221 -12.96 3.96 -21.11
N VAL A 222 -11.82 4.45 -21.62
CA VAL A 222 -10.97 3.72 -22.56
C VAL A 222 -10.44 2.42 -21.95
N GLN A 223 -10.14 2.43 -20.65
CA GLN A 223 -9.68 1.26 -19.90
C GLN A 223 -10.78 0.19 -19.83
N ALA A 224 -12.01 0.59 -19.57
CA ALA A 224 -13.14 -0.33 -19.46
C ALA A 224 -13.53 -0.97 -20.80
N GLU A 225 -13.34 -0.25 -21.92
CA GLU A 225 -13.84 -0.63 -23.25
C GLU A 225 -12.78 -1.31 -24.13
N GLY A 226 -11.51 -1.03 -23.89
CA GLY A 226 -10.47 -1.30 -24.88
C GLY A 226 -9.53 -2.44 -24.56
N VAL A 227 -8.92 -2.95 -25.62
CA VAL A 227 -7.66 -3.68 -25.58
C VAL A 227 -6.53 -2.72 -25.97
N SER A 228 -5.31 -2.96 -25.54
CA SER A 228 -4.19 -2.00 -25.68
C SER A 228 -3.95 -1.50 -27.11
N SER A 229 -4.22 -2.32 -28.13
CA SER A 229 -4.11 -1.93 -29.54
C SER A 229 -5.20 -0.95 -30.01
N SER A 230 -6.28 -0.77 -29.26
CA SER A 230 -7.44 0.06 -29.63
C SER A 230 -7.56 1.36 -28.83
N PHE A 231 -6.81 1.56 -27.74
CA PHE A 231 -6.97 2.67 -26.81
C PHE A 231 -6.99 4.05 -27.47
N ALA A 232 -6.03 4.37 -28.33
CA ALA A 232 -5.94 5.67 -28.99
C ALA A 232 -7.14 5.92 -29.95
N ASN A 233 -7.65 4.88 -30.62
CA ASN A 233 -8.80 4.99 -31.50
C ASN A 233 -10.13 5.10 -30.74
N ILE A 234 -10.31 4.33 -29.66
CA ILE A 234 -11.48 4.45 -28.78
C ILE A 234 -11.51 5.84 -28.15
N SER A 235 -10.38 6.33 -27.64
CA SER A 235 -10.24 7.71 -27.16
C SER A 235 -10.64 8.73 -28.23
N SER A 236 -10.22 8.53 -29.49
CA SER A 236 -10.64 9.38 -30.61
C SER A 236 -12.16 9.39 -30.81
N VAL A 237 -12.82 8.24 -30.71
CA VAL A 237 -14.30 8.16 -30.81
C VAL A 237 -14.95 8.94 -29.68
N VAL A 238 -14.50 8.80 -28.43
CA VAL A 238 -15.01 9.57 -27.29
C VAL A 238 -14.85 11.07 -27.53
N HIS A 239 -13.68 11.55 -27.92
CA HIS A 239 -13.42 12.97 -28.20
C HIS A 239 -14.27 13.50 -29.38
N ASN A 240 -14.42 12.71 -30.44
CA ASN A 240 -15.24 13.10 -31.61
C ASN A 240 -16.70 13.25 -31.21
N ARG A 241 -17.29 12.30 -30.46
CA ARG A 241 -18.66 12.39 -29.94
C ARG A 241 -18.85 13.59 -29.03
N LEU A 242 -17.94 13.83 -28.08
CA LEU A 242 -18.00 15.01 -27.22
C LEU A 242 -17.94 16.32 -28.01
N THR A 243 -17.10 16.40 -29.04
CA THR A 243 -16.95 17.60 -29.88
C THR A 243 -18.22 17.98 -30.61
N ILE A 244 -19.02 17.01 -31.06
CA ILE A 244 -20.28 17.23 -31.78
C ILE A 244 -21.50 17.17 -30.86
N GLY A 245 -21.32 17.01 -29.54
CA GLY A 245 -22.43 16.92 -28.57
C GLY A 245 -23.22 15.61 -28.66
N MET A 246 -22.64 14.55 -29.22
CA MET A 246 -23.26 13.23 -29.31
C MET A 246 -23.13 12.48 -27.96
N ASN A 247 -24.19 11.76 -27.58
CA ASN A 247 -24.16 10.89 -26.40
C ASN A 247 -23.06 9.81 -26.53
N LEU A 248 -22.39 9.49 -25.43
CA LEU A 248 -21.30 8.51 -25.46
C LEU A 248 -21.81 7.08 -25.69
N GLN A 249 -22.99 6.73 -25.16
CA GLN A 249 -23.63 5.42 -25.32
C GLN A 249 -22.66 4.26 -25.05
N ILE A 250 -22.09 4.28 -23.87
CA ILE A 250 -21.08 3.32 -23.41
C ILE A 250 -21.64 2.57 -22.21
N ASP A 251 -21.77 1.26 -22.34
CA ASP A 251 -22.39 0.37 -21.34
C ASP A 251 -21.63 0.41 -20.02
N ALA A 252 -20.29 0.42 -20.06
CA ALA A 252 -19.46 0.43 -18.86
C ALA A 252 -19.76 1.62 -17.94
N ILE A 253 -20.07 2.78 -18.50
CA ILE A 253 -20.44 3.98 -17.72
C ILE A 253 -21.75 3.75 -16.97
N VAL A 254 -22.77 3.22 -17.68
CA VAL A 254 -24.10 2.92 -17.10
C VAL A 254 -23.97 1.88 -15.98
N MET A 255 -23.27 0.79 -16.27
CA MET A 255 -23.08 -0.32 -15.33
C MET A 255 -22.34 0.10 -14.06
N TYR A 256 -21.34 0.99 -14.20
CA TYR A 256 -20.65 1.60 -13.04
C TYR A 256 -21.64 2.41 -12.18
N GLY A 257 -22.46 3.27 -12.80
CA GLY A 257 -23.46 4.08 -12.10
C GLY A 257 -24.54 3.25 -11.39
N LEU A 258 -24.83 2.05 -11.89
CA LEU A 258 -25.75 1.09 -11.29
C LEU A 258 -25.09 0.16 -10.27
N HIS A 259 -23.77 0.32 -10.01
CA HIS A 259 -22.98 -0.57 -9.15
C HIS A 259 -23.01 -2.04 -9.58
N GLN A 260 -23.09 -2.28 -10.88
CA GLN A 260 -23.11 -3.61 -11.49
C GLN A 260 -21.78 -3.88 -12.19
N SER A 261 -21.33 -5.13 -12.18
CA SER A 261 -20.12 -5.54 -12.88
C SER A 261 -20.24 -6.97 -13.39
N GLY A 262 -19.64 -7.23 -14.57
CA GLY A 262 -19.57 -8.56 -15.16
C GLY A 262 -20.89 -9.08 -15.74
N LEU A 263 -21.91 -8.25 -15.88
CA LEU A 263 -23.18 -8.57 -16.51
C LEU A 263 -23.31 -7.81 -17.85
N ALA A 264 -24.05 -8.38 -18.79
CA ALA A 264 -24.49 -7.63 -19.98
C ALA A 264 -25.55 -6.61 -19.55
N MET A 265 -25.46 -5.40 -20.10
CA MET A 265 -26.46 -4.34 -19.89
C MET A 265 -27.83 -4.78 -20.43
N SER A 266 -28.87 -4.58 -19.63
CA SER A 266 -30.24 -4.84 -20.04
C SER A 266 -30.93 -3.58 -20.56
N ALA A 267 -32.03 -3.72 -21.31
CA ALA A 267 -32.85 -2.58 -21.73
C ALA A 267 -33.45 -1.77 -20.56
N ALA A 268 -33.60 -2.40 -19.39
CA ALA A 268 -34.02 -1.71 -18.17
C ALA A 268 -32.88 -0.85 -17.59
N ASP A 269 -31.65 -1.34 -17.65
CA ASP A 269 -30.45 -0.60 -17.22
C ASP A 269 -30.24 0.64 -18.12
N GLU A 270 -30.38 0.48 -19.45
CA GLU A 270 -30.28 1.56 -20.42
C GLU A 270 -31.34 2.66 -20.18
N ALA A 271 -32.54 2.28 -19.73
CA ALA A 271 -33.63 3.21 -19.46
C ALA A 271 -33.55 3.86 -18.05
N THR A 272 -32.63 3.41 -17.16
CA THR A 272 -32.53 3.90 -15.78
C THR A 272 -31.83 5.26 -15.75
N ASP A 273 -32.53 6.30 -15.29
CA ASP A 273 -31.98 7.65 -15.22
C ASP A 273 -31.04 7.81 -14.02
N THR A 274 -29.75 7.86 -14.32
CA THR A 274 -28.68 8.16 -13.36
C THR A 274 -27.70 9.16 -13.98
N PRO A 275 -26.93 9.92 -13.20
CA PRO A 275 -25.91 10.82 -13.74
C PRO A 275 -24.84 10.12 -14.60
N TYR A 276 -24.75 8.79 -14.52
CA TYR A 276 -23.84 7.95 -15.32
C TYR A 276 -24.52 7.34 -16.55
N ASN A 277 -25.78 7.66 -16.83
CA ASN A 277 -26.42 7.09 -18.02
C ASN A 277 -26.02 7.85 -19.30
N SER A 278 -24.96 7.35 -19.95
CA SER A 278 -24.40 7.90 -21.18
C SER A 278 -25.29 7.78 -22.43
N TYR A 279 -26.44 7.09 -22.34
CA TYR A 279 -27.47 7.05 -23.36
C TYR A 279 -28.45 8.22 -23.23
N LEU A 280 -28.70 8.67 -21.98
CA LEU A 280 -29.65 9.73 -21.68
C LEU A 280 -29.00 11.10 -21.53
N HIS A 281 -27.75 11.14 -21.00
CA HIS A 281 -27.03 12.37 -20.69
C HIS A 281 -25.83 12.55 -21.62
N PRO A 282 -25.69 13.70 -22.30
CA PRO A 282 -24.51 14.02 -23.11
C PRO A 282 -23.32 14.42 -22.23
N GLY A 283 -22.12 14.23 -22.75
CA GLY A 283 -20.89 14.59 -22.07
C GLY A 283 -20.25 13.43 -21.32
N LEU A 284 -19.21 13.75 -20.55
CA LEU A 284 -18.53 12.80 -19.68
C LEU A 284 -19.34 12.51 -18.41
N PRO A 285 -19.21 11.32 -17.82
CA PRO A 285 -19.79 11.04 -16.51
C PRO A 285 -19.19 11.95 -15.43
N PRO A 286 -19.83 12.05 -14.24
CA PRO A 286 -19.39 12.92 -13.17
C PRO A 286 -17.97 12.61 -12.64
N THR A 287 -17.59 11.33 -12.63
CA THR A 287 -16.28 10.86 -12.13
C THR A 287 -15.69 9.80 -13.08
N PRO A 288 -14.41 9.46 -12.94
CA PRO A 288 -13.87 8.23 -13.53
C PRO A 288 -14.69 7.01 -13.08
N ILE A 289 -14.69 5.94 -13.86
CA ILE A 289 -15.46 4.72 -13.62
C ILE A 289 -14.59 3.52 -13.20
N ASP A 290 -13.27 3.68 -13.27
CA ASP A 290 -12.27 2.75 -12.78
C ASP A 290 -10.91 3.48 -12.59
N ASN A 291 -9.88 2.74 -12.20
CA ASN A 291 -8.51 3.25 -12.08
C ASN A 291 -7.68 2.82 -13.30
N PRO A 292 -7.43 3.74 -14.23
CA PRO A 292 -6.81 3.44 -15.52
C PRO A 292 -5.29 3.22 -15.42
N GLY A 293 -4.75 2.42 -16.33
CA GLY A 293 -3.31 2.28 -16.54
C GLY A 293 -2.71 3.48 -17.28
N LEU A 294 -1.38 3.58 -17.26
CA LEU A 294 -0.66 4.69 -17.94
C LEU A 294 -0.97 4.75 -19.44
N ALA A 295 -1.07 3.60 -20.10
CA ALA A 295 -1.31 3.55 -21.54
C ALA A 295 -2.68 4.16 -21.95
N THR A 296 -3.70 3.98 -21.13
CA THR A 296 -5.02 4.58 -21.38
C THR A 296 -5.06 6.07 -21.04
N VAL A 297 -4.29 6.51 -20.03
CA VAL A 297 -4.11 7.95 -19.77
C VAL A 297 -3.40 8.62 -20.95
N GLN A 298 -2.34 8.03 -21.48
CA GLN A 298 -1.66 8.56 -22.67
C GLN A 298 -2.56 8.60 -23.89
N ALA A 299 -3.41 7.58 -24.08
CA ALA A 299 -4.39 7.57 -25.14
C ALA A 299 -5.50 8.64 -24.96
N ALA A 300 -5.87 8.96 -23.73
CA ALA A 300 -6.84 10.03 -23.43
C ALA A 300 -6.26 11.42 -23.73
N VAL A 301 -5.01 11.66 -23.30
CA VAL A 301 -4.30 12.95 -23.54
C VAL A 301 -3.91 13.11 -25.01
N HIS A 302 -3.57 12.01 -25.68
CA HIS A 302 -3.12 11.99 -27.08
C HIS A 302 -3.95 11.03 -27.95
N PRO A 303 -5.26 11.32 -28.18
CA PRO A 303 -6.11 10.48 -28.99
C PRO A 303 -5.60 10.39 -30.45
N ALA A 304 -5.92 9.29 -31.13
CA ALA A 304 -5.68 9.20 -32.55
C ALA A 304 -6.50 10.24 -33.33
N SER A 305 -5.93 10.77 -34.40
CA SER A 305 -6.65 11.69 -35.29
C SER A 305 -7.46 10.90 -36.30
N THR A 306 -8.70 10.55 -35.97
CA THR A 306 -9.61 9.76 -36.85
C THR A 306 -10.95 10.42 -36.95
N PRO A 307 -11.73 10.13 -38.02
CA PRO A 307 -13.13 10.60 -38.14
C PRO A 307 -14.15 9.65 -37.51
N TYR A 308 -13.71 8.61 -36.75
CA TYR A 308 -14.64 7.60 -36.26
C TYR A 308 -15.57 8.13 -35.16
N LEU A 309 -16.82 7.71 -35.25
CA LEU A 309 -17.86 8.00 -34.25
C LEU A 309 -18.40 6.74 -33.56
N PHE A 310 -18.12 5.56 -34.12
CA PHE A 310 -18.60 4.29 -33.59
C PHE A 310 -17.49 3.24 -33.59
N TYR A 311 -17.62 2.29 -32.71
CA TYR A 311 -16.77 1.07 -32.66
C TYR A 311 -17.58 -0.12 -32.18
N VAL A 312 -17.20 -1.32 -32.57
CA VAL A 312 -17.62 -2.60 -32.00
C VAL A 312 -16.39 -3.49 -31.78
N SER A 313 -16.31 -4.10 -30.62
CA SER A 313 -15.20 -4.99 -30.26
C SER A 313 -15.68 -6.44 -30.28
N ALA A 314 -15.01 -7.28 -31.06
CA ALA A 314 -15.32 -8.70 -31.14
C ALA A 314 -14.02 -9.50 -31.37
N CYS A 315 -13.89 -10.65 -30.69
CA CYS A 315 -12.79 -11.60 -30.88
C CYS A 315 -11.38 -10.95 -30.76
N GLY A 316 -11.20 -9.99 -29.85
CA GLY A 316 -9.92 -9.30 -29.63
C GLY A 316 -9.56 -8.26 -30.69
N GLN A 317 -10.49 -7.95 -31.59
CA GLN A 317 -10.37 -6.88 -32.60
C GLN A 317 -11.43 -5.82 -32.38
N THR A 318 -11.12 -4.56 -32.74
CA THR A 318 -12.06 -3.44 -32.69
C THR A 318 -12.25 -2.89 -34.10
N TYR A 319 -13.49 -2.80 -34.52
CA TYR A 319 -13.92 -2.28 -35.83
C TYR A 319 -14.49 -0.90 -35.62
N TYR A 320 -14.13 0.03 -36.51
CA TYR A 320 -14.52 1.44 -36.41
C TYR A 320 -15.37 1.88 -37.58
N SER A 321 -16.31 2.80 -37.36
CA SER A 321 -17.11 3.38 -38.41
C SER A 321 -17.43 4.86 -38.16
N ILE A 322 -17.77 5.58 -39.26
CA ILE A 322 -18.12 7.01 -39.22
C ILE A 322 -19.63 7.19 -39.10
N THR A 323 -20.39 6.23 -39.61
CA THR A 323 -21.87 6.31 -39.69
C THR A 323 -22.51 5.16 -38.91
N ASP A 324 -23.67 5.44 -38.36
CA ASP A 324 -24.48 4.48 -37.63
C ASP A 324 -24.85 3.26 -38.49
N ALA A 325 -25.25 3.48 -39.73
CA ALA A 325 -25.60 2.38 -40.65
C ALA A 325 -24.46 1.38 -40.89
N VAL A 326 -23.23 1.84 -40.93
CA VAL A 326 -22.03 0.95 -41.02
C VAL A 326 -21.77 0.27 -39.67
N HIS A 327 -21.99 0.97 -38.58
CA HIS A 327 -21.88 0.41 -37.24
C HIS A 327 -22.89 -0.73 -37.03
N GLU A 328 -24.15 -0.53 -37.35
CA GLU A 328 -25.18 -1.57 -37.26
C GLU A 328 -24.84 -2.82 -38.10
N GLN A 329 -24.26 -2.64 -39.28
CA GLN A 329 -23.77 -3.76 -40.08
C GLN A 329 -22.64 -4.51 -39.40
N GLN A 330 -21.68 -3.79 -38.80
CA GLN A 330 -20.56 -4.40 -38.04
C GLN A 330 -21.08 -5.12 -36.80
N VAL A 331 -22.04 -4.57 -36.06
CA VAL A 331 -22.67 -5.22 -34.92
C VAL A 331 -23.31 -6.55 -35.37
N GLN A 332 -24.11 -6.55 -36.44
CA GLN A 332 -24.72 -7.78 -36.95
C GLN A 332 -23.68 -8.81 -37.46
N GLU A 333 -22.56 -8.32 -37.99
CA GLU A 333 -21.50 -9.18 -38.55
C GLU A 333 -20.60 -9.79 -37.47
N TYR A 334 -20.29 -9.05 -36.42
CA TYR A 334 -19.23 -9.44 -35.48
C TYR A 334 -19.73 -9.72 -34.05
N GLU A 335 -20.74 -8.98 -33.57
CA GLU A 335 -21.19 -9.10 -32.18
C GLU A 335 -21.88 -10.44 -31.90
N GLY A 336 -21.55 -11.06 -30.78
CA GLY A 336 -22.19 -12.33 -30.34
C GLY A 336 -21.82 -13.57 -31.15
N LYS A 337 -20.93 -13.46 -32.15
CA LYS A 337 -20.49 -14.60 -32.94
C LYS A 337 -19.29 -15.28 -32.32
N PRO A 338 -19.18 -16.63 -32.46
CA PRO A 338 -17.99 -17.35 -31.98
C PRO A 338 -16.76 -16.88 -32.74
N CYS A 339 -15.66 -16.69 -32.02
CA CYS A 339 -14.37 -16.37 -32.61
C CYS A 339 -13.84 -17.57 -33.41
N SER A 340 -13.61 -17.39 -34.71
CA SER A 340 -13.09 -18.41 -35.63
C SER A 340 -11.58 -18.61 -35.47
#